data_6acc6c832be6e0216661580f6c537a3f
#
_entry.id   6acc6c832be6e0216661580f6c537a3f
#
_cell.length_a   1.000
_cell.length_b   1.000
_cell.length_c   1.000
_cell.angle_alpha   90.00
_cell.angle_beta   90.00
_cell.angle_gamma   90.00
#
_symmetry.space_group_name_H-M   'P 1'
#
loop_
_entity.id
_entity.type
_entity.pdbx_description
1 polymer ?
#
loop_
_entity_poly.entity_id
_entity_poly.type
_entity_poly.pdbx_seq_one_letter_code
_entity_poly.pdbx_strand_id
1 'polypeptide(L)'
;MGHLGNDQETKFTQSGVPVTNLSVATTRSYKASPDAKEWTQVTTWHRVVAWRVPEKMLDYLRKGNLVMVKGRLETRSYDKDGETRWVTEIIADQGGVMFLREPYRSGPKDEDAPAERDMPPIDDADIPF
;
A
#
# COMPACT_ATOMS: atom_id res chain seq x y z
N MET A 1 -2.03 6.90 -2.23
CA MET A 1 -0.82 6.57 -1.47
C MET A 1 -1.14 5.78 -0.22
N GLY A 2 -0.20 5.01 0.23
CA GLY A 2 -0.41 4.16 1.37
C GLY A 2 0.89 3.53 1.84
N HIS A 3 0.77 2.68 2.85
CA HIS A 3 1.94 2.03 3.43
C HIS A 3 2.06 0.60 2.94
N LEU A 4 3.29 0.19 2.73
CA LEU A 4 3.53 -1.17 2.28
C LEU A 4 3.29 -2.16 3.41
N GLY A 5 2.62 -3.25 3.11
CA GLY A 5 2.32 -4.27 4.10
C GLY A 5 3.39 -5.34 4.20
N ASN A 6 4.28 -5.38 3.23
CA ASN A 6 5.38 -6.33 3.24
C ASN A 6 6.49 -5.76 2.37
N ASP A 7 7.64 -6.43 2.40
CA ASP A 7 8.74 -6.03 1.54
C ASP A 7 8.39 -6.38 0.10
N GLN A 8 8.94 -5.64 -0.83
CA GLN A 8 8.66 -5.88 -2.22
C GLN A 8 9.14 -7.29 -2.63
N GLU A 9 8.48 -7.82 -3.62
CA GLU A 9 8.85 -9.10 -4.17
C GLU A 9 8.99 -8.94 -5.67
N THR A 10 10.19 -9.10 -6.18
CA THR A 10 10.47 -8.89 -7.59
C THR A 10 10.78 -10.21 -8.28
N LYS A 11 10.11 -10.42 -9.40
CA LYS A 11 10.34 -11.59 -10.24
C LYS A 11 10.62 -11.12 -11.64
N PHE A 12 11.22 -11.98 -12.43
CA PHE A 12 11.53 -11.65 -13.80
C PHE A 12 10.69 -12.50 -14.74
N THR A 13 10.20 -11.86 -15.80
CA THR A 13 9.45 -12.59 -16.80
C THR A 13 10.43 -13.37 -17.65
N GLN A 14 9.90 -14.20 -18.55
CA GLN A 14 10.75 -14.98 -19.42
C GLN A 14 11.62 -14.11 -20.31
N SER A 15 11.15 -12.91 -20.61
CA SER A 15 11.94 -11.98 -21.42
C SER A 15 12.87 -11.14 -20.57
N GLY A 16 12.96 -11.40 -19.27
CA GLY A 16 13.89 -10.68 -18.41
C GLY A 16 13.39 -9.36 -17.84
N VAL A 17 12.11 -9.10 -17.96
CA VAL A 17 11.55 -7.85 -17.45
C VAL A 17 11.21 -8.01 -15.98
N PRO A 18 11.68 -7.11 -15.13
CA PRO A 18 11.36 -7.20 -13.70
C PRO A 18 9.92 -6.80 -13.41
N VAL A 19 9.25 -7.59 -12.59
CA VAL A 19 7.89 -7.32 -12.16
C VAL A 19 7.89 -7.38 -10.64
N THR A 20 7.46 -6.31 -10.02
CA THR A 20 7.46 -6.21 -8.56
C THR A 20 6.05 -6.25 -8.03
N ASN A 21 5.81 -7.10 -7.05
CA ASN A 21 4.52 -7.21 -6.40
C ASN A 21 4.56 -6.50 -5.08
N LEU A 22 3.53 -5.71 -4.81
CA LEU A 22 3.43 -4.93 -3.59
C LEU A 22 2.05 -5.07 -3.00
N SER A 23 1.97 -4.97 -1.68
CA SER A 23 0.69 -4.85 -0.98
C SER A 23 0.68 -3.47 -0.34
N VAL A 24 -0.26 -2.66 -0.71
CA VAL A 24 -0.35 -1.30 -0.21
C VAL A 24 -1.64 -1.13 0.58
N ALA A 25 -1.51 -0.66 1.79
CA ALA A 25 -2.67 -0.44 2.65
C ALA A 25 -3.04 1.03 2.65
N THR A 26 -4.31 1.29 2.40
CA THR A 26 -4.84 2.64 2.55
C THR A 26 -5.90 2.57 3.63
N THR A 27 -5.94 3.58 4.46
CA THR A 27 -6.87 3.61 5.57
C THR A 27 -7.68 4.88 5.52
N ARG A 28 -8.96 4.75 5.78
CA ARG A 28 -9.81 5.92 5.90
C ARG A 28 -10.62 5.80 7.17
N SER A 29 -11.04 6.93 7.70
CA SER A 29 -11.87 6.95 8.89
C SER A 29 -13.16 7.67 8.55
N TYR A 30 -14.21 7.28 9.21
CA TYR A 30 -15.48 7.94 9.03
C TYR A 30 -16.28 7.79 10.31
N LYS A 31 -17.29 8.62 10.46
CA LYS A 31 -18.21 8.50 11.58
C LYS A 31 -19.46 7.79 11.09
N ALA A 32 -19.89 6.83 11.86
CA ALA A 32 -21.07 6.05 11.50
C ALA A 32 -22.31 6.92 11.49
N SER A 33 -22.32 8.00 12.26
CA SER A 33 -23.42 8.94 12.26
C SER A 33 -22.85 10.29 12.72
N PRO A 34 -23.57 11.39 12.47
CA PRO A 34 -23.09 12.69 12.89
C PRO A 34 -22.92 12.79 14.40
N ASP A 35 -23.64 11.98 15.13
CA ASP A 35 -23.55 12.01 16.59
C ASP A 35 -22.51 11.05 17.14
N ALA A 36 -21.87 10.28 16.30
CA ALA A 36 -20.89 9.34 16.76
C ALA A 36 -19.70 10.07 17.35
N LYS A 37 -19.25 9.60 18.50
CA LYS A 37 -18.12 10.22 19.17
C LYS A 37 -16.81 9.64 18.70
N GLU A 38 -16.85 8.48 18.14
CA GLU A 38 -15.64 7.81 17.70
C GLU A 38 -15.62 7.63 16.19
N TRP A 39 -14.42 7.62 15.66
CA TRP A 39 -14.20 7.39 14.26
C TRP A 39 -14.02 5.91 13.99
N THR A 40 -14.60 5.45 12.91
CA THR A 40 -14.42 4.06 12.48
C THR A 40 -13.37 4.04 11.38
N GLN A 41 -12.42 3.14 11.51
CA GLN A 41 -11.37 3.00 10.52
C GLN A 41 -11.62 1.81 9.62
N VAL A 42 -11.31 2.01 8.36
CA VAL A 42 -11.40 0.92 7.38
C VAL A 42 -10.08 0.91 6.60
N THR A 43 -9.43 -0.22 6.64
CA THR A 43 -8.18 -0.41 5.90
C THR A 43 -8.47 -1.27 4.69
N THR A 44 -8.03 -0.80 3.54
CA THR A 44 -8.18 -1.54 2.31
C THR A 44 -6.79 -1.92 1.81
N TRP A 45 -6.65 -3.18 1.44
CA TRP A 45 -5.38 -3.67 0.91
C TRP A 45 -5.46 -3.71 -0.60
N HIS A 46 -4.47 -3.11 -1.24
CA HIS A 46 -4.41 -3.07 -2.69
C HIS A 46 -3.26 -3.93 -3.17
N ARG A 47 -3.53 -4.74 -4.16
CA ARG A 47 -2.50 -5.53 -4.78
C ARG A 47 -1.94 -4.72 -5.95
N VAL A 48 -0.66 -4.48 -5.93
CA VAL A 48 -0.01 -3.68 -6.96
C VAL A 48 1.00 -4.53 -7.69
N VAL A 49 0.93 -4.48 -9.02
CA VAL A 49 1.90 -5.14 -9.88
C VAL A 49 2.62 -4.03 -10.61
N ALA A 50 3.89 -3.84 -10.30
CA ALA A 50 4.65 -2.75 -10.87
C ALA A 50 5.69 -3.28 -11.84
N TRP A 51 5.70 -2.72 -13.04
CA TRP A 51 6.63 -3.13 -14.08
C TRP A 51 7.83 -2.22 -14.13
N ARG A 52 9.00 -2.82 -14.26
CA ARG A 52 10.26 -2.08 -14.48
C ARG A 52 10.55 -1.04 -13.41
N VAL A 53 10.36 -1.42 -12.16
CA VAL A 53 10.73 -0.54 -11.06
C VAL A 53 12.25 -0.42 -11.03
N PRO A 54 12.79 0.81 -10.99
CA PRO A 54 14.24 0.98 -10.94
C PRO A 54 14.85 0.27 -9.73
N GLU A 55 15.98 -0.33 -9.93
CA GLU A 55 16.64 -1.06 -8.87
C GLU A 55 16.85 -0.21 -7.62
N LYS A 56 17.16 1.04 -7.81
CA LYS A 56 17.35 1.94 -6.68
C LYS A 56 16.07 2.08 -5.86
N MET A 57 14.93 2.03 -6.51
CA MET A 57 13.67 2.18 -5.82
C MET A 57 13.35 0.94 -4.99
N LEU A 58 13.82 -0.22 -5.43
CA LEU A 58 13.49 -1.45 -4.72
C LEU A 58 13.97 -1.44 -3.28
N ASP A 59 15.05 -0.76 -3.01
CA ASP A 59 15.58 -0.69 -1.65
C ASP A 59 14.65 0.09 -0.72
N TYR A 60 13.80 0.91 -1.28
CA TYR A 60 12.88 1.71 -0.50
C TYR A 60 11.50 1.10 -0.41
N LEU A 61 11.27 0.00 -1.09
CA LEU A 61 9.95 -0.63 -1.07
C LEU A 61 9.90 -1.70 0.00
N ARG A 62 9.96 -1.25 1.24
CA ARG A 62 9.96 -2.13 2.38
C ARG A 62 8.71 -1.96 3.21
N LYS A 63 8.40 -2.98 3.98
CA LYS A 63 7.24 -2.96 4.84
C LYS A 63 7.20 -1.69 5.68
N GLY A 64 6.06 -1.05 5.69
CA GLY A 64 5.84 0.15 6.49
C GLY A 64 6.13 1.45 5.79
N ASN A 65 6.89 1.42 4.71
CA ASN A 65 7.22 2.67 4.02
C ASN A 65 6.01 3.23 3.30
N LEU A 66 5.96 4.54 3.21
CA LEU A 66 4.87 5.23 2.53
C LEU A 66 5.23 5.40 1.06
N VAL A 67 4.32 4.96 0.21
CA VAL A 67 4.55 5.04 -1.24
C VAL A 67 3.32 5.60 -1.93
N MET A 68 3.54 6.14 -3.10
CA MET A 68 2.47 6.57 -3.97
C MET A 68 2.52 5.67 -5.20
N VAL A 69 1.37 5.16 -5.60
CA VAL A 69 1.28 4.30 -6.76
C VAL A 69 0.31 4.92 -7.74
N LYS A 70 0.75 5.03 -8.97
CA LYS A 70 -0.09 5.54 -10.03
C LYS A 70 -0.16 4.47 -11.11
N GLY A 71 -1.35 4.09 -11.47
CA GLY A 71 -1.53 3.04 -12.46
C GLY A 71 -2.99 2.87 -12.81
N ARG A 72 -3.31 1.76 -13.40
CA ARG A 72 -4.67 1.47 -13.80
C ARG A 72 -5.16 0.22 -13.09
N LEU A 73 -6.45 0.11 -12.95
CA LEU A 73 -7.05 -1.07 -12.34
C LEU A 73 -7.30 -2.10 -13.42
N GLU A 74 -6.94 -3.33 -13.13
CA GLU A 74 -7.23 -4.44 -14.01
C GLU A 74 -7.79 -5.59 -13.19
N THR A 75 -8.80 -6.24 -13.72
CA THR A 75 -9.41 -7.38 -13.07
C THR A 75 -9.15 -8.58 -13.96
N ARG A 76 -8.65 -9.64 -13.36
CA ARG A 76 -8.43 -10.88 -14.10
C ARG A 76 -8.98 -12.04 -13.30
N SER A 77 -9.25 -13.12 -13.99
CA SER A 77 -9.74 -14.31 -13.34
C SER A 77 -8.64 -15.36 -13.33
N TYR A 78 -8.71 -16.23 -12.37
CA TYR A 78 -7.82 -17.38 -12.31
C TYR A 78 -8.59 -18.54 -11.68
N ASP A 79 -8.14 -19.73 -11.99
CA ASP A 79 -8.79 -20.92 -11.46
C ASP A 79 -8.02 -21.42 -10.26
N LYS A 80 -8.75 -21.72 -9.22
CA LYS A 80 -8.16 -22.28 -8.01
C LYS A 80 -9.10 -23.34 -7.48
N ASP A 81 -8.57 -24.55 -7.37
CA ASP A 81 -9.36 -25.69 -6.86
C ASP A 81 -10.67 -25.89 -7.61
N GLY A 82 -10.63 -25.70 -8.90
CA GLY A 82 -11.82 -25.88 -9.71
C GLY A 82 -12.78 -24.74 -9.72
N GLU A 83 -12.45 -23.65 -9.03
CA GLU A 83 -13.30 -22.49 -8.99
C GLU A 83 -12.63 -21.32 -9.69
N THR A 84 -13.44 -20.52 -10.37
CA THR A 84 -12.92 -19.32 -11.02
C THR A 84 -12.99 -18.18 -10.01
N ARG A 85 -11.87 -17.56 -9.79
CA ARG A 85 -11.78 -16.43 -8.87
C ARG A 85 -11.33 -15.20 -9.61
N TRP A 86 -11.73 -14.06 -9.11
CA TRP A 86 -11.39 -12.79 -9.73
C TRP A 86 -10.51 -11.98 -8.78
N VAL A 87 -9.55 -11.29 -9.35
CA VAL A 87 -8.70 -10.41 -8.55
C VAL A 87 -8.55 -9.10 -9.28
N THR A 88 -8.63 -8.02 -8.54
CA THR A 88 -8.44 -6.67 -9.09
C THR A 88 -7.12 -6.17 -8.59
N GLU A 89 -6.30 -5.73 -9.52
CA GLU A 89 -4.95 -5.27 -9.22
C GLU A 89 -4.72 -3.89 -9.79
N ILE A 90 -3.78 -3.17 -9.20
CA ILE A 90 -3.35 -1.91 -9.76
C ILE A 90 -2.08 -2.23 -10.54
N ILE A 91 -2.10 -1.91 -11.82
CA ILE A 91 -0.94 -2.14 -12.66
C ILE A 91 -0.22 -0.83 -12.82
N ALA A 92 0.97 -0.76 -12.28
CA ALA A 92 1.79 0.44 -12.35
C ALA A 92 2.88 0.24 -13.39
N ASP A 93 2.92 1.14 -14.35
CA ASP A 93 3.95 1.11 -15.36
C ASP A 93 5.20 1.80 -14.85
N GLN A 94 6.23 1.86 -15.67
CA GLN A 94 7.47 2.48 -15.29
C GLN A 94 7.22 3.87 -14.72
N GLY A 95 7.77 4.14 -13.56
CA GLY A 95 7.58 5.42 -12.91
C GLY A 95 6.29 5.54 -12.13
N GLY A 96 5.48 4.50 -12.08
CA GLY A 96 4.20 4.55 -11.38
C GLY A 96 4.31 4.36 -9.88
N VAL A 97 5.45 3.91 -9.39
CA VAL A 97 5.64 3.71 -7.95
C VAL A 97 6.65 4.74 -7.48
N MET A 98 6.31 5.46 -6.43
CA MET A 98 7.17 6.48 -5.89
C MET A 98 7.27 6.32 -4.38
N PHE A 99 8.49 6.27 -3.89
CA PHE A 99 8.73 6.22 -2.46
C PHE A 99 8.56 7.63 -1.90
N LEU A 100 7.81 7.76 -0.83
CA LEU A 100 7.57 9.05 -0.22
C LEU A 100 8.38 9.22 1.07
N ARG A 101 8.31 8.24 1.94
CA ARG A 101 9.09 8.34 3.18
C ARG A 101 9.02 7.04 3.96
N GLU A 102 9.92 6.89 4.90
CA GLU A 102 9.88 5.78 5.81
C GLU A 102 8.92 6.11 6.93
N PRO A 103 8.49 5.11 7.70
CA PRO A 103 7.64 5.37 8.84
C PRO A 103 8.35 6.31 9.77
N TYR A 104 7.60 7.16 10.41
CA TYR A 104 8.17 8.10 11.36
C TYR A 104 8.91 7.37 12.46
N ARG A 105 10.13 7.77 12.68
CA ARG A 105 10.95 7.21 13.73
C ARG A 105 11.72 8.35 14.34
N SER A 106 11.44 8.64 15.54
CA SER A 106 12.13 9.72 16.19
C SER A 106 13.02 9.21 17.28
N GLY A 107 13.44 8.01 17.16
CA GLY A 107 14.28 7.44 18.16
C GLY A 107 13.52 7.35 19.47
N PRO A 108 14.07 7.84 20.52
CA PRO A 108 13.44 7.68 21.81
C PRO A 108 12.05 8.20 21.84
N LYS A 109 11.72 9.11 20.98
CA LYS A 109 10.41 9.64 20.98
C LYS A 109 9.40 8.72 20.45
N ASP A 110 9.80 7.84 19.62
CA ASP A 110 8.86 6.92 19.08
C ASP A 110 8.21 6.12 20.13
N GLU A 111 8.87 5.94 21.19
CA GLU A 111 8.32 5.15 22.24
C GLU A 111 7.26 5.90 22.93
N ASP A 112 7.40 7.19 22.88
CA ASP A 112 6.41 7.99 23.47
C ASP A 112 5.31 8.09 22.53
N ALA A 113 5.62 7.76 21.35
CA ALA A 113 4.67 7.95 20.38
C ALA A 113 3.50 7.06 20.46
N PRO A 114 3.23 6.40 21.49
CA PRO A 114 1.97 5.71 21.57
C PRO A 114 0.90 6.66 21.19
N ALA A 115 1.13 7.87 21.54
CA ALA A 115 0.16 8.88 21.21
C ALA A 115 0.00 9.00 19.74
N GLU A 116 1.05 8.86 19.04
CA GLU A 116 0.96 8.89 17.62
C GLU A 116 0.19 7.73 17.09
N ARG A 117 0.41 6.61 17.68
CA ARG A 117 -0.27 5.44 17.23
C ARG A 117 -1.73 5.54 17.52
N ASP A 118 -2.07 6.33 18.47
CA ASP A 118 -3.46 6.48 18.78
C ASP A 118 -4.12 7.44 17.84
N MET A 119 -3.36 8.40 17.35
CA MET A 119 -3.94 9.34 16.44
C MET A 119 -3.90 8.92 15.03
N PRO A 120 -2.96 8.23 14.65
CA PRO A 120 -2.77 7.99 13.27
C PRO A 120 -3.95 7.66 12.46
N PRO A 121 -4.88 7.02 13.03
CA PRO A 121 -6.04 6.66 12.24
C PRO A 121 -6.59 7.84 11.52
N ILE A 122 -6.53 8.93 12.16
CA ILE A 122 -7.11 10.11 11.58
C ILE A 122 -6.30 10.58 10.42
N ASP A 123 -5.01 10.46 10.58
CA ASP A 123 -4.15 10.90 9.53
C ASP A 123 -4.38 10.12 8.28
N ASP A 124 -4.57 8.84 8.45
CA ASP A 124 -4.78 8.01 7.30
C ASP A 124 -6.09 8.37 6.64
N ALA A 125 -7.03 8.75 7.41
CA ALA A 125 -8.30 9.10 6.86
C ALA A 125 -8.21 10.39 6.11
N ASP A 126 -7.28 11.20 6.48
CA ASP A 126 -7.14 12.46 5.81
C ASP A 126 -6.52 12.30 4.47
N ILE A 127 -5.99 11.17 4.20
CA ILE A 127 -5.45 10.93 2.91
C ILE A 127 -6.58 10.96 1.95
N PRO A 128 -6.56 11.82 1.00
CA PRO A 128 -7.69 11.99 0.11
C PRO A 128 -7.87 10.79 -0.78
N PHE A 129 -9.06 10.49 -0.99
CA PHE A 129 -9.40 9.40 -1.89
C PHE A 129 -10.39 9.90 -2.92
#